data_c5e74248ae7bbc177ed0dd2e02ef87ed
#
_entry.id   c5e74248ae7bbc177ed0dd2e02ef87ed
#
_cell.length_a   1.000
_cell.length_b   1.000
_cell.length_c   1.000
_cell.angle_alpha   90.00
_cell.angle_beta   90.00
_cell.angle_gamma   90.00
#
_symmetry.space_group_name_H-M   'P 1'
#
loop_
_entity.id
_entity.type
_entity.pdbx_description
1 polymer ?
#
loop_
_entity_poly.entity_id
_entity_poly.type
_entity_poly.pdbx_seq_one_letter_code
_entity_poly.pdbx_strand_id
1 'polypeptide(L)'
;VVCGILAALMSSLASLFNSSAMLFTIDFYKKYKPEASEKTLLYVGRIATVVVVVLGILWIPVMKSVGSVLYNYLQDVQSVLAPGIAAAFLLGILSKRTTPLGGMWGLIIGFIIGITRLGAKVYYTTAGVDAGDSWFKALFFDTNWLFFCGGMLVFCLAAIAIISKFTPAAPEAQIQGLTFGSSTPEQRAATRASCCLLYTSPSPR
;
A
#
# COMPACT_ATOMS: atom_id res chain seq x y z
N VAL A 1 -5.15 30.70 1.97
CA VAL A 1 -5.08 29.52 1.08
C VAL A 1 -3.69 28.90 1.11
N VAL A 2 -2.61 29.65 0.81
CA VAL A 2 -1.23 29.14 0.76
C VAL A 2 -0.77 28.51 2.08
N CYS A 3 -1.02 29.17 3.23
CA CYS A 3 -0.68 28.62 4.55
C CYS A 3 -1.39 27.30 4.85
N GLY A 4 -2.66 27.17 4.44
CA GLY A 4 -3.41 25.92 4.62
C GLY A 4 -2.83 24.76 3.80
N ILE A 5 -2.46 25.03 2.55
CA ILE A 5 -1.82 24.04 1.68
C ILE A 5 -0.46 23.61 2.25
N LEU A 6 0.37 24.57 2.69
CA LEU A 6 1.66 24.27 3.30
C LEU A 6 1.51 23.45 4.59
N ALA A 7 0.56 23.79 5.45
CA ALA A 7 0.29 23.03 6.67
C ALA A 7 -0.13 21.58 6.37
N ALA A 8 -1.02 21.37 5.39
CA ALA A 8 -1.45 20.04 4.96
C ALA A 8 -0.28 19.23 4.38
N LEU A 9 0.55 19.84 3.54
CA LEU A 9 1.74 19.20 2.98
C LEU A 9 2.75 18.83 4.07
N MET A 10 3.03 19.72 5.01
CA MET A 10 3.95 19.45 6.13
C MET A 10 3.46 18.29 7.00
N SER A 11 2.16 18.24 7.30
CA SER A 11 1.56 17.16 8.07
C SER A 11 1.70 15.80 7.35
N SER A 12 1.36 15.74 6.06
CA SER A 12 1.46 14.53 5.26
C SER A 12 2.90 14.05 5.09
N LEU A 13 3.84 14.96 4.82
CA LEU A 13 5.26 14.63 4.68
C LEU A 13 5.87 14.16 6.00
N ALA A 14 5.54 14.79 7.12
CA ALA A 14 6.03 14.36 8.43
C ALA A 14 5.57 12.94 8.76
N SER A 15 4.31 12.62 8.49
CA SER A 15 3.75 11.28 8.68
C SER A 15 4.45 10.25 7.77
N LEU A 16 4.65 10.58 6.50
CA LEU A 16 5.32 9.71 5.53
C LEU A 16 6.77 9.41 5.95
N PHE A 17 7.52 10.44 6.32
CA PHE A 17 8.93 10.28 6.73
C PHE A 17 9.06 9.47 8.01
N ASN A 18 8.18 9.73 9.00
CA ASN A 18 8.18 8.97 10.24
C ASN A 18 7.85 7.50 10.02
N SER A 19 6.81 7.21 9.22
CA SER A 19 6.41 5.84 8.89
C SER A 19 7.50 5.10 8.12
N SER A 20 8.13 5.74 7.12
CA SER A 20 9.22 5.14 6.33
C SER A 20 10.45 4.84 7.19
N ALA A 21 10.83 5.79 8.07
CA ALA A 21 11.95 5.61 8.98
C ALA A 21 11.70 4.48 9.99
N MET A 22 10.47 4.38 10.50
CA MET A 22 10.07 3.35 11.46
C MET A 22 10.07 1.96 10.82
N LEU A 23 9.53 1.85 9.59
CA LEU A 23 9.52 0.62 8.81
C LEU A 23 10.96 0.13 8.56
N PHE A 24 11.83 1.02 8.08
CA PHE A 24 13.24 0.68 7.84
C PHE A 24 13.96 0.25 9.13
N THR A 25 13.74 0.96 10.23
CA THR A 25 14.42 0.69 11.50
C THR A 25 13.96 -0.63 12.12
N ILE A 26 12.65 -0.92 12.08
CA ILE A 26 12.09 -2.12 12.72
C ILE A 26 12.24 -3.34 11.81
N ASP A 27 11.86 -3.24 10.54
CA ASP A 27 11.79 -4.42 9.66
C ASP A 27 13.15 -4.83 9.09
N PHE A 28 14.04 -3.85 8.86
CA PHE A 28 15.37 -4.14 8.34
C PHE A 28 16.43 -4.15 9.46
N TYR A 29 16.64 -3.04 10.13
CA TYR A 29 17.77 -2.90 11.04
C TYR A 29 17.64 -3.76 12.28
N LYS A 30 16.49 -3.77 12.96
CA LYS A 30 16.25 -4.57 14.16
C LYS A 30 16.25 -6.06 13.86
N LYS A 31 15.81 -6.46 12.65
CA LYS A 31 15.87 -7.86 12.21
C LYS A 31 17.31 -8.31 11.95
N TYR A 32 18.17 -7.41 11.49
CA TYR A 32 19.59 -7.69 11.24
C TYR A 32 20.44 -7.63 12.52
N LYS A 33 20.10 -6.74 13.45
CA LYS A 33 20.75 -6.60 14.77
C LYS A 33 19.71 -6.60 15.90
N PRO A 34 19.27 -7.78 16.39
CA PRO A 34 18.24 -7.90 17.43
C PRO A 34 18.64 -7.26 18.77
N GLU A 35 19.94 -7.21 19.08
CA GLU A 35 20.50 -6.68 20.34
C GLU A 35 20.81 -5.17 20.29
N ALA A 36 20.34 -4.46 19.25
CA ALA A 36 20.61 -3.04 19.15
C ALA A 36 19.94 -2.24 20.27
N SER A 37 20.71 -1.35 20.90
CA SER A 37 20.19 -0.42 21.91
C SER A 37 19.13 0.51 21.34
N GLU A 38 18.16 0.92 22.16
CA GLU A 38 17.12 1.90 21.75
C GLU A 38 17.70 3.20 21.20
N LYS A 39 18.81 3.66 21.78
CA LYS A 39 19.52 4.86 21.27
C LYS A 39 20.03 4.66 19.85
N THR A 40 20.53 3.45 19.54
CA THR A 40 21.00 3.11 18.18
C THR A 40 19.84 3.06 17.20
N LEU A 41 18.70 2.50 17.60
CA LEU A 41 17.49 2.46 16.76
C LEU A 41 16.97 3.88 16.45
N LEU A 42 16.98 4.77 17.42
CA LEU A 42 16.62 6.19 17.21
C LEU A 42 17.57 6.88 16.23
N TYR A 43 18.89 6.63 16.36
CA TYR A 43 19.87 7.22 15.45
C TYR A 43 19.72 6.70 14.02
N VAL A 44 19.51 5.40 13.85
CA VAL A 44 19.25 4.78 12.55
C VAL A 44 17.95 5.33 11.93
N GLY A 45 16.90 5.50 12.72
CA GLY A 45 15.66 6.12 12.26
C GLY A 45 15.84 7.55 11.75
N ARG A 46 16.64 8.36 12.45
CA ARG A 46 16.97 9.72 12.00
C ARG A 46 17.76 9.73 10.69
N ILE A 47 18.75 8.85 10.56
CA ILE A 47 19.51 8.72 9.30
C ILE A 47 18.58 8.28 8.17
N ALA A 48 17.73 7.29 8.41
CA ALA A 48 16.76 6.83 7.42
C ALA A 48 15.84 7.97 6.96
N THR A 49 15.36 8.80 7.88
CA THR A 49 14.56 9.99 7.55
C THR A 49 15.34 10.96 6.64
N VAL A 50 16.59 11.26 6.98
CA VAL A 50 17.43 12.15 6.16
C VAL A 50 17.63 11.59 4.76
N VAL A 51 17.91 10.29 4.65
CA VAL A 51 18.08 9.61 3.36
C VAL A 51 16.81 9.71 2.51
N VAL A 52 15.64 9.45 3.09
CA VAL A 52 14.35 9.54 2.38
C VAL A 52 14.07 10.97 1.91
N VAL A 53 14.36 11.98 2.75
CA VAL A 53 14.23 13.40 2.38
C VAL A 53 15.16 13.75 1.21
N VAL A 54 16.42 13.36 1.26
CA VAL A 54 17.40 13.62 0.19
C VAL A 54 16.97 12.94 -1.11
N LEU A 55 16.52 11.68 -1.06
CA LEU A 55 15.98 10.99 -2.22
C LEU A 55 14.75 11.71 -2.80
N GLY A 56 13.86 12.21 -1.94
CA GLY A 56 12.70 13.00 -2.36
C GLY A 56 13.11 14.28 -3.09
N ILE A 57 14.11 15.01 -2.58
CA ILE A 57 14.63 16.23 -3.22
C ILE A 57 15.29 15.90 -4.57
N LEU A 58 16.08 14.84 -4.63
CA LEU A 58 16.72 14.39 -5.88
C LEU A 58 15.69 13.94 -6.94
N TRP A 59 14.50 13.52 -6.51
CA TRP A 59 13.42 13.13 -7.42
C TRP A 59 12.73 14.33 -8.09
N ILE A 60 12.80 15.53 -7.51
CA ILE A 60 12.13 16.75 -8.03
C ILE A 60 12.54 17.07 -9.49
N PRO A 61 13.84 17.10 -9.88
CA PRO A 61 14.20 17.36 -11.26
C PRO A 61 13.73 16.28 -12.24
N VAL A 62 13.68 15.01 -11.80
CA VAL A 62 13.13 13.91 -12.62
C VAL A 62 11.64 14.17 -12.90
N MET A 63 10.88 14.59 -11.91
CA MET A 63 9.47 14.93 -12.06
C MET A 63 9.23 16.11 -13.00
N LYS A 64 10.10 17.12 -12.98
CA LYS A 64 10.02 18.26 -13.90
C LYS A 64 10.26 17.86 -15.36
N SER A 65 11.10 16.86 -15.61
CA SER A 65 11.38 16.37 -16.98
C SER A 65 10.26 15.51 -17.56
N VAL A 66 9.42 14.88 -16.70
CA VAL A 66 8.28 14.05 -17.12
C VAL A 66 7.08 14.89 -17.61
N GLY A 67 7.11 16.22 -17.43
CA GLY A 67 6.25 17.18 -18.15
C GLY A 67 4.84 17.38 -17.60
N SER A 68 4.01 18.03 -18.41
CA SER A 68 2.73 18.67 -18.11
C SER A 68 1.60 17.75 -17.60
N VAL A 69 1.81 16.44 -17.51
CA VAL A 69 0.80 15.45 -17.11
C VAL A 69 1.19 14.72 -15.82
N LEU A 70 1.88 15.44 -14.93
CA LEU A 70 2.30 14.91 -13.62
C LEU A 70 1.16 14.24 -12.85
N TYR A 71 -0.02 14.82 -12.87
CA TYR A 71 -1.20 14.27 -12.20
C TYR A 71 -1.57 12.88 -12.75
N ASN A 72 -1.63 12.71 -14.06
CA ASN A 72 -1.95 11.43 -14.69
C ASN A 72 -0.89 10.37 -14.41
N TYR A 73 0.39 10.77 -14.42
CA TYR A 73 1.49 9.87 -14.09
C TYR A 73 1.40 9.37 -12.63
N LEU A 74 1.13 10.26 -11.68
CA LEU A 74 0.94 9.89 -10.27
C LEU A 74 -0.24 8.93 -10.09
N GLN A 75 -1.34 9.19 -10.78
CA GLN A 75 -2.51 8.31 -10.76
C GLN A 75 -2.21 6.93 -11.38
N ASP A 76 -1.45 6.89 -12.47
CA ASP A 76 -1.04 5.64 -13.10
C ASP A 76 -0.12 4.82 -12.16
N VAL A 77 0.87 5.43 -11.53
CA VAL A 77 1.73 4.75 -10.54
C VAL A 77 0.92 4.24 -9.35
N GLN A 78 -0.02 5.03 -8.85
CA GLN A 78 -0.89 4.63 -7.75
C GLN A 78 -1.80 3.47 -8.16
N SER A 79 -2.28 3.45 -9.40
CA SER A 79 -3.11 2.37 -9.93
C SER A 79 -2.40 1.01 -10.02
N VAL A 80 -1.08 1.01 -10.03
CA VAL A 80 -0.25 -0.21 -10.01
C VAL A 80 -0.23 -0.87 -8.64
N LEU A 81 -0.12 -0.08 -7.58
CA LEU A 81 0.13 -0.59 -6.22
C LEU A 81 -1.16 -0.74 -5.40
N ALA A 82 -2.05 0.26 -5.46
CA ALA A 82 -3.21 0.34 -4.57
C ALA A 82 -4.17 -0.86 -4.67
N PRO A 83 -4.54 -1.38 -5.85
CA PRO A 83 -5.51 -2.48 -5.93
C PRO A 83 -5.01 -3.78 -5.30
N GLY A 84 -3.72 -4.11 -5.50
CA GLY A 84 -3.12 -5.32 -4.92
C GLY A 84 -3.09 -5.26 -3.40
N ILE A 85 -2.67 -4.13 -2.85
CA ILE A 85 -2.62 -3.90 -1.40
C ILE A 85 -4.03 -3.94 -0.82
N ALA A 86 -4.99 -3.22 -1.43
CA ALA A 86 -6.37 -3.21 -0.98
C ALA A 86 -7.00 -4.61 -1.00
N ALA A 87 -6.76 -5.40 -2.04
CA ALA A 87 -7.25 -6.77 -2.14
C ALA A 87 -6.69 -7.67 -1.04
N ALA A 88 -5.38 -7.59 -0.77
CA ALA A 88 -4.74 -8.36 0.29
C ALA A 88 -5.31 -8.01 1.67
N PHE A 89 -5.49 -6.72 1.97
CA PHE A 89 -6.09 -6.26 3.23
C PHE A 89 -7.55 -6.68 3.36
N LEU A 90 -8.37 -6.47 2.34
CA LEU A 90 -9.79 -6.82 2.37
C LEU A 90 -9.98 -8.31 2.64
N LEU A 91 -9.28 -9.18 1.90
CA LEU A 91 -9.39 -10.61 2.11
C LEU A 91 -8.73 -11.07 3.41
N GLY A 92 -7.64 -10.44 3.84
CA GLY A 92 -7.00 -10.73 5.13
C GLY A 92 -7.93 -10.46 6.31
N ILE A 93 -8.74 -9.40 6.27
CA ILE A 93 -9.66 -9.03 7.34
C ILE A 93 -10.99 -9.80 7.24
N LEU A 94 -11.54 -9.95 6.04
CA LEU A 94 -12.87 -10.50 5.83
C LEU A 94 -12.89 -12.04 5.79
N SER A 95 -11.84 -12.67 5.30
CA SER A 95 -11.79 -14.12 5.08
C SER A 95 -10.90 -14.81 6.10
N LYS A 96 -11.46 -15.77 6.82
CA LYS A 96 -10.71 -16.68 7.71
C LYS A 96 -9.81 -17.66 6.96
N ARG A 97 -10.00 -17.81 5.66
CA ARG A 97 -9.34 -18.82 4.83
C ARG A 97 -8.19 -18.25 4.02
N THR A 98 -7.95 -16.94 4.11
CA THR A 98 -6.83 -16.29 3.41
C THR A 98 -5.51 -16.73 4.01
N THR A 99 -4.63 -17.27 3.17
CA THR A 99 -3.31 -17.74 3.59
C THR A 99 -2.25 -16.65 3.34
N PRO A 100 -1.19 -16.58 4.16
CA PRO A 100 -0.10 -15.62 3.94
C PRO A 100 0.53 -15.76 2.55
N LEU A 101 0.64 -16.99 2.04
CA LEU A 101 1.12 -17.26 0.69
C LEU A 101 0.17 -16.73 -0.38
N GLY A 102 -1.14 -16.87 -0.17
CA GLY A 102 -2.15 -16.31 -1.08
C GLY A 102 -2.06 -14.80 -1.17
N GLY A 103 -1.92 -14.12 -0.03
CA GLY A 103 -1.72 -12.67 0.03
C GLY A 103 -0.43 -12.22 -0.68
N MET A 104 0.68 -12.89 -0.42
CA MET A 104 1.97 -12.58 -1.04
C MET A 104 1.93 -12.75 -2.56
N TRP A 105 1.42 -13.88 -3.06
CA TRP A 105 1.30 -14.12 -4.50
C TRP A 105 0.31 -13.17 -5.17
N GLY A 106 -0.79 -12.82 -4.49
CA GLY A 106 -1.72 -11.83 -4.99
C GLY A 106 -1.09 -10.44 -5.17
N LEU A 107 -0.25 -10.02 -4.22
CA LEU A 107 0.53 -8.78 -4.32
C LEU A 107 1.55 -8.82 -5.47
N ILE A 108 2.29 -9.93 -5.62
CA ILE A 108 3.29 -10.10 -6.68
C ILE A 108 2.63 -10.06 -8.05
N ILE A 109 1.55 -10.80 -8.25
CA ILE A 109 0.79 -10.83 -9.51
C ILE A 109 0.24 -9.44 -9.82
N GLY A 110 -0.36 -8.78 -8.83
CA GLY A 110 -0.86 -7.42 -8.96
C GLY A 110 0.22 -6.43 -9.38
N PHE A 111 1.39 -6.52 -8.76
CA PHE A 111 2.53 -5.68 -9.07
C PHE A 111 3.09 -5.91 -10.49
N ILE A 112 3.21 -7.18 -10.92
CA ILE A 112 3.68 -7.54 -12.28
C ILE A 112 2.73 -6.97 -13.35
N ILE A 113 1.42 -7.16 -13.18
CA ILE A 113 0.43 -6.64 -14.13
C ILE A 113 0.46 -5.11 -14.16
N GLY A 114 0.59 -4.47 -12.99
CA GLY A 114 0.70 -3.03 -12.89
C GLY A 114 1.95 -2.47 -13.58
N ILE A 115 3.12 -3.08 -13.39
CA ILE A 115 4.36 -2.70 -14.08
C ILE A 115 4.21 -2.91 -15.59
N THR A 116 3.58 -4.01 -16.03
CA THR A 116 3.33 -4.26 -17.45
C THR A 116 2.50 -3.13 -18.07
N ARG A 117 1.48 -2.65 -17.35
CA ARG A 117 0.70 -1.49 -17.78
C ARG A 117 1.55 -0.22 -17.91
N LEU A 118 2.33 0.08 -16.87
CA LEU A 118 3.19 1.26 -16.86
C LEU A 118 4.20 1.20 -18.02
N GLY A 119 4.83 0.04 -18.22
CA GLY A 119 5.74 -0.21 -19.33
C GLY A 119 5.07 -0.07 -20.70
N ALA A 120 3.86 -0.61 -20.84
CA ALA A 120 3.08 -0.46 -22.07
C ALA A 120 2.75 1.01 -22.36
N LYS A 121 2.33 1.79 -21.36
CA LYS A 121 2.08 3.23 -21.52
C LYS A 121 3.33 3.98 -21.97
N VAL A 122 4.46 3.76 -21.31
CA VAL A 122 5.74 4.38 -21.67
C VAL A 122 6.15 3.99 -23.12
N TYR A 123 6.02 2.72 -23.45
CA TYR A 123 6.38 2.22 -24.78
C TYR A 123 5.53 2.87 -25.89
N TYR A 124 4.20 2.85 -25.76
CA TYR A 124 3.30 3.46 -26.76
C TYR A 124 3.44 4.98 -26.86
N THR A 125 3.72 5.65 -25.73
CA THR A 125 3.94 7.10 -25.72
C THR A 125 5.27 7.48 -26.38
N THR A 126 6.33 6.67 -26.20
CA THR A 126 7.67 7.00 -26.70
C THR A 126 7.87 6.51 -28.13
N ALA A 127 7.35 5.35 -28.49
CA ALA A 127 7.57 4.73 -29.81
C ALA A 127 6.70 5.32 -30.92
N GLY A 128 5.64 6.07 -30.57
CA GLY A 128 4.73 6.67 -31.57
C GLY A 128 4.10 5.63 -32.52
N VAL A 129 4.17 4.35 -32.15
CA VAL A 129 3.69 3.26 -32.97
C VAL A 129 2.18 3.22 -32.87
N ASP A 130 1.48 3.51 -33.97
CA ASP A 130 0.11 3.10 -34.20
C ASP A 130 0.07 1.56 -34.25
N ALA A 131 0.26 0.95 -33.09
CA ALA A 131 0.01 -0.47 -32.92
C ALA A 131 -1.47 -0.67 -33.19
N GLY A 132 -1.79 -1.34 -34.31
CA GLY A 132 -3.16 -1.56 -34.75
C GLY A 132 -4.07 -2.03 -33.59
N ASP A 133 -5.37 -2.01 -33.78
CA ASP A 133 -6.43 -2.36 -32.84
C ASP A 133 -6.18 -3.72 -32.14
N SER A 134 -5.21 -3.74 -31.21
CA SER A 134 -4.93 -4.89 -30.38
C SER A 134 -5.75 -4.75 -29.09
N TRP A 135 -6.45 -5.81 -28.70
CA TRP A 135 -7.16 -5.87 -27.42
C TRP A 135 -6.26 -5.49 -26.22
N PHE A 136 -4.95 -5.72 -26.36
CA PHE A 136 -3.94 -5.37 -25.36
C PHE A 136 -3.80 -3.85 -25.22
N LYS A 137 -3.81 -3.10 -26.34
CA LYS A 137 -3.80 -1.64 -26.34
C LYS A 137 -5.07 -1.10 -25.68
N ALA A 138 -6.22 -1.60 -26.06
CA ALA A 138 -7.50 -1.19 -25.48
C ALA A 138 -7.55 -1.41 -23.97
N LEU A 139 -7.03 -2.55 -23.47
CA LEU A 139 -7.07 -2.90 -22.05
C LEU A 139 -6.02 -2.15 -21.22
N PHE A 140 -4.79 -2.02 -21.70
CA PHE A 140 -3.66 -1.50 -20.92
C PHE A 140 -3.34 -0.02 -21.18
N PHE A 141 -3.66 0.50 -22.37
CA PHE A 141 -3.35 1.89 -22.74
C PHE A 141 -4.58 2.80 -22.74
N ASP A 142 -5.65 2.42 -23.44
CA ASP A 142 -6.81 3.28 -23.65
C ASP A 142 -7.79 3.29 -22.43
N THR A 143 -7.73 2.25 -21.59
CA THR A 143 -8.61 2.17 -20.42
C THR A 143 -8.25 3.24 -19.39
N ASN A 144 -9.27 4.02 -18.95
CA ASN A 144 -9.12 4.99 -17.88
C ASN A 144 -8.55 4.31 -16.63
N TRP A 145 -7.64 4.99 -15.93
CA TRP A 145 -6.98 4.47 -14.74
C TRP A 145 -7.96 3.97 -13.66
N LEU A 146 -9.13 4.60 -13.53
CA LEU A 146 -10.14 4.24 -12.55
C LEU A 146 -10.77 2.87 -12.84
N PHE A 147 -11.18 2.62 -14.09
CA PHE A 147 -11.74 1.33 -14.51
C PHE A 147 -10.69 0.22 -14.39
N PHE A 148 -9.44 0.51 -14.73
CA PHE A 148 -8.36 -0.42 -14.55
C PHE A 148 -8.13 -0.77 -13.08
N CYS A 149 -8.13 0.21 -12.17
CA CYS A 149 -8.02 -0.03 -10.73
C CYS A 149 -9.14 -0.94 -10.21
N GLY A 150 -10.38 -0.68 -10.63
CA GLY A 150 -11.53 -1.51 -10.25
C GLY A 150 -11.40 -2.95 -10.75
N GLY A 151 -11.09 -3.13 -12.03
CA GLY A 151 -10.86 -4.45 -12.63
C GLY A 151 -9.70 -5.20 -11.99
N MET A 152 -8.61 -4.49 -11.71
CA MET A 152 -7.43 -5.03 -11.06
C MET A 152 -7.71 -5.45 -9.61
N LEU A 153 -8.52 -4.67 -8.88
CA LEU A 153 -8.96 -5.04 -7.53
C LEU A 153 -9.72 -6.38 -7.56
N VAL A 154 -10.72 -6.50 -8.43
CA VAL A 154 -11.52 -7.71 -8.57
C VAL A 154 -10.64 -8.90 -8.98
N PHE A 155 -9.71 -8.68 -9.91
CA PHE A 155 -8.77 -9.71 -10.35
C PHE A 155 -7.85 -10.18 -9.20
N CYS A 156 -7.27 -9.26 -8.43
CA CYS A 156 -6.44 -9.59 -7.27
C CYS A 156 -7.22 -10.32 -6.18
N LEU A 157 -8.47 -9.89 -5.90
CA LEU A 157 -9.35 -10.59 -4.97
C LEU A 157 -9.61 -12.04 -5.41
N ALA A 158 -9.91 -12.25 -6.69
CA ALA A 158 -10.12 -13.59 -7.25
C ALA A 158 -8.83 -14.44 -7.19
N ALA A 159 -7.69 -13.87 -7.57
CA ALA A 159 -6.40 -14.54 -7.52
C ALA A 159 -6.04 -14.99 -6.09
N ILE A 160 -6.14 -14.10 -5.11
CA ILE A 160 -5.87 -14.41 -3.70
C ILE A 160 -6.83 -15.50 -3.20
N ALA A 161 -8.11 -15.42 -3.53
CA ALA A 161 -9.12 -16.39 -3.13
C ALA A 161 -8.85 -17.77 -3.73
N ILE A 162 -8.47 -17.82 -5.01
CA ILE A 162 -8.13 -19.07 -5.70
C ILE A 162 -6.86 -19.70 -5.10
N ILE A 163 -5.78 -18.93 -4.96
CA ILE A 163 -4.51 -19.42 -4.40
C ILE A 163 -4.71 -19.90 -2.97
N SER A 164 -5.50 -19.17 -2.17
CA SER A 164 -5.81 -19.57 -0.79
C SER A 164 -6.63 -20.85 -0.69
N LYS A 165 -7.37 -21.25 -1.73
CA LYS A 165 -8.03 -22.56 -1.78
C LYS A 165 -7.06 -23.72 -1.99
N PHE A 166 -5.99 -23.49 -2.75
CA PHE A 166 -4.97 -24.51 -3.04
C PHE A 166 -3.86 -24.57 -1.98
N THR A 167 -3.79 -23.58 -1.09
CA THR A 167 -2.76 -23.51 -0.05
C THR A 167 -3.34 -24.00 1.29
N PRO A 168 -2.60 -24.80 2.08
CA PRO A 168 -3.06 -25.23 3.39
C PRO A 168 -3.36 -24.02 4.28
N ALA A 169 -4.51 -24.09 4.98
CA ALA A 169 -4.95 -23.01 5.85
C ALA A 169 -3.93 -22.77 6.99
N ALA A 170 -3.74 -21.52 7.36
CA ALA A 170 -2.91 -21.17 8.51
C ALA A 170 -3.53 -21.76 9.80
N PRO A 171 -2.71 -22.19 10.77
CA PRO A 171 -3.20 -22.73 12.05
C PRO A 171 -4.12 -21.72 12.74
N GLU A 172 -5.24 -22.20 13.29
CA GLU A 172 -6.25 -21.34 13.93
C GLU A 172 -5.68 -20.45 15.04
N ALA A 173 -4.64 -20.92 15.72
CA ALA A 173 -3.95 -20.15 16.76
C ALA A 173 -3.31 -18.85 16.25
N GLN A 174 -2.92 -18.78 14.97
CA GLN A 174 -2.34 -17.58 14.33
C GLN A 174 -3.42 -16.61 13.82
N ILE A 175 -4.63 -17.10 13.60
CA ILE A 175 -5.75 -16.32 13.01
C ILE A 175 -6.65 -15.73 14.08
N GLN A 176 -6.62 -16.30 15.31
CA GLN A 176 -7.45 -15.82 16.42
C GLN A 176 -7.19 -14.35 16.71
N GLY A 177 -8.26 -13.55 16.61
CA GLY A 177 -8.22 -12.12 16.86
C GLY A 177 -7.79 -11.23 15.71
N LEU A 178 -7.35 -11.77 14.55
CA LEU A 178 -6.89 -11.01 13.39
C LEU A 178 -7.99 -10.80 12.35
N THR A 179 -8.96 -11.72 12.25
CA THR A 179 -10.07 -11.59 11.30
C THR A 179 -11.34 -11.18 12.00
N PHE A 180 -12.21 -10.46 11.31
CA PHE A 180 -13.48 -9.96 11.85
C PHE A 180 -14.36 -11.07 12.44
N GLY A 181 -14.27 -12.29 11.90
CA GLY A 181 -15.05 -13.45 12.37
C GLY A 181 -14.39 -14.28 13.48
N SER A 182 -13.11 -14.04 13.82
CA SER A 182 -12.36 -14.80 14.85
C SER A 182 -12.08 -13.97 16.12
N SER A 183 -12.71 -12.80 16.26
CA SER A 183 -12.58 -11.97 17.45
C SER A 183 -13.07 -12.73 18.69
N THR A 184 -12.23 -12.81 19.73
CA THR A 184 -12.57 -13.43 21.00
C THR A 184 -13.63 -12.60 21.74
N PRO A 185 -14.44 -13.23 22.61
CA PRO A 185 -15.45 -12.49 23.38
C PRO A 185 -14.84 -11.38 24.25
N GLU A 186 -13.61 -11.57 24.73
CA GLU A 186 -12.84 -10.55 25.47
C GLU A 186 -12.49 -9.34 24.61
N GLN A 187 -12.03 -9.56 23.38
CA GLN A 187 -11.74 -8.47 22.43
C GLN A 187 -13.00 -7.70 22.05
N ARG A 188 -14.14 -8.40 21.88
CA ARG A 188 -15.44 -7.75 21.62
C ARG A 188 -15.89 -6.91 22.80
N ALA A 189 -15.70 -7.41 24.03
CA ALA A 189 -16.00 -6.67 25.24
C ALA A 189 -15.11 -5.43 25.39
N ALA A 190 -13.81 -5.57 25.15
CA ALA A 190 -12.86 -4.46 25.17
C ALA A 190 -13.18 -3.39 24.11
N THR A 191 -13.54 -3.80 22.89
CA THR A 191 -13.94 -2.88 21.82
C THR A 191 -15.24 -2.15 22.16
N ARG A 192 -16.23 -2.84 22.75
CA ARG A 192 -17.47 -2.20 23.21
C ARG A 192 -17.19 -1.21 24.33
N ALA A 193 -16.35 -1.58 25.31
CA ALA A 193 -15.97 -0.68 26.39
C ALA A 193 -15.25 0.57 25.86
N SER A 194 -14.34 0.42 24.89
CA SER A 194 -13.63 1.53 24.26
C SER A 194 -14.58 2.46 23.47
N CYS A 195 -15.52 1.90 22.72
CA CYS A 195 -16.55 2.70 22.03
C CYS A 195 -17.45 3.45 23.03
N CYS A 196 -17.86 2.83 24.13
CA CYS A 196 -18.64 3.51 25.17
C CYS A 196 -17.84 4.64 25.84
N LEU A 197 -16.55 4.45 26.11
CA LEU A 197 -15.69 5.47 26.72
C LEU A 197 -15.49 6.70 25.81
N LEU A 198 -15.42 6.52 24.50
CA LEU A 198 -15.34 7.64 23.53
C LEU A 198 -16.61 8.51 23.52
N TYR A 199 -17.77 7.92 23.81
CA TYR A 199 -19.05 8.65 23.85
C TYR A 199 -19.40 9.18 25.24
N THR A 200 -18.81 8.65 26.30
CA THR A 200 -19.15 9.00 27.70
C THR A 200 -18.05 9.80 28.42
N SER A 201 -16.91 10.07 27.78
CA SER A 201 -15.90 10.94 28.38
C SER A 201 -16.44 12.36 28.49
N PRO A 202 -16.71 12.88 29.71
CA PRO A 202 -17.11 14.26 29.89
C PRO A 202 -15.96 15.14 29.38
N SER A 203 -16.26 16.08 28.48
CA SER A 203 -15.34 17.13 28.05
C SER A 203 -14.71 17.78 29.28
N PRO A 204 -13.38 17.84 29.39
CA PRO A 204 -12.75 18.58 30.47
C PRO A 204 -13.16 20.05 30.35
N ARG A 205 -13.79 20.58 31.40
CA ARG A 205 -14.13 22.00 31.56
C ARG A 205 -12.85 22.79 31.82
#